data_606122b4720aaa8e62fc53253c7a51be
#
_entry.id   606122b4720aaa8e62fc53253c7a51be
#
_cell.length_a   1.000
_cell.length_b   1.000
_cell.length_c   1.000
_cell.angle_alpha   90.00
_cell.angle_beta   90.00
_cell.angle_gamma   90.00
#
_symmetry.space_group_name_H-M   'P 1'
#
loop_
_entity.id
_entity.type
_entity.pdbx_description
1 polymer ?
#
loop_
_entity_poly.entity_id
_entity_poly.type
_entity_poly.pdbx_seq_one_letter_code
_entity_poly.pdbx_strand_id
1 'polypeptide(L)'
;MTEYRHLLAGRSVGLITNQTGVDENLQSNVPLLAVYCQLKALFGPEHGLSGTAQAGAKVGSGVDQPLPVYSLYGQTHQPTTEMLEGLDLLIFDIQDVGARFYTYTWTMYRSMQAASDQGLSFMVLDRPNPIGGERVAGNVSELDFLSFVGQHPIPICHGMTVGELAQLFKTECQLDLDLQVIPISTHWKRKHLFEQTGWSWIPPSPNIPR
;
A
#
# COMPACT_ATOMS: atom_id res chain seq x y z
N MET A 1 12.98 2.99 -9.13
CA MET A 1 11.98 3.76 -9.92
C MET A 1 12.40 4.00 -11.38
N THR A 2 13.65 4.37 -11.65
CA THR A 2 14.10 4.68 -13.03
C THR A 2 13.88 3.52 -14.01
N GLU A 3 14.08 2.28 -13.57
CA GLU A 3 13.89 1.07 -14.37
C GLU A 3 12.41 0.84 -14.75
N TYR A 4 11.48 1.16 -13.86
CA TYR A 4 10.04 0.91 -14.02
C TYR A 4 9.25 2.13 -14.51
N ARG A 5 9.93 3.26 -14.86
CA ARG A 5 9.26 4.49 -15.31
C ARG A 5 8.34 4.29 -16.53
N HIS A 6 8.69 3.33 -17.40
CA HIS A 6 7.88 3.02 -18.58
C HIS A 6 6.48 2.49 -18.24
N LEU A 7 6.28 1.93 -17.04
CA LEU A 7 4.98 1.47 -16.55
C LEU A 7 4.07 2.61 -16.10
N LEU A 8 4.64 3.79 -15.90
CA LEU A 8 3.96 4.98 -15.35
C LEU A 8 3.71 6.06 -16.40
N ALA A 9 4.51 6.06 -17.48
CA ALA A 9 4.52 7.14 -18.46
C ALA A 9 3.12 7.34 -19.11
N GLY A 10 2.58 8.56 -18.98
CA GLY A 10 1.30 8.96 -19.55
C GLY A 10 0.06 8.48 -18.79
N ARG A 11 0.21 7.68 -17.75
CA ARG A 11 -0.93 7.14 -16.97
C ARG A 11 -1.45 8.13 -15.95
N SER A 12 -2.76 8.14 -15.76
CA SER A 12 -3.46 8.83 -14.67
C SER A 12 -3.46 7.93 -13.43
N VAL A 13 -2.80 8.39 -12.36
CA VAL A 13 -2.46 7.55 -11.20
C VAL A 13 -3.13 8.05 -9.93
N GLY A 14 -3.73 7.12 -9.17
CA GLY A 14 -4.07 7.28 -7.76
C GLY A 14 -3.01 6.62 -6.88
N LEU A 15 -2.53 7.32 -5.86
CA LEU A 15 -1.51 6.80 -4.95
C LEU A 15 -2.08 6.56 -3.56
N ILE A 16 -2.03 5.31 -3.11
CA ILE A 16 -2.38 4.89 -1.75
C ILE A 16 -1.09 4.89 -0.94
N THR A 17 -0.96 5.82 -0.01
CA THR A 17 0.28 6.02 0.75
C THR A 17 0.04 6.66 2.12
N ASN A 18 1.08 6.70 2.93
CA ASN A 18 1.15 7.46 4.17
C ASN A 18 2.58 7.97 4.42
N GLN A 19 2.90 8.40 5.64
CA GLN A 19 4.23 8.90 6.01
C GLN A 19 5.38 7.90 5.79
N THR A 20 5.08 6.61 5.62
CA THR A 20 6.12 5.59 5.34
C THR A 20 6.51 5.52 3.87
N GLY A 21 5.72 6.15 2.98
CA GLY A 21 5.97 6.21 1.56
C GLY A 21 7.10 7.18 1.22
N VAL A 22 8.33 6.80 1.53
CA VAL A 22 9.53 7.60 1.27
C VAL A 22 10.60 6.78 0.57
N ASP A 23 11.55 7.48 -0.04
CA ASP A 23 12.77 6.91 -0.60
C ASP A 23 13.88 6.74 0.45
N GLU A 24 15.06 6.33 0.02
CA GLU A 24 16.26 6.16 0.85
C GLU A 24 16.77 7.45 1.50
N ASN A 25 16.39 8.62 0.94
CA ASN A 25 16.72 9.94 1.45
C ASN A 25 15.59 10.55 2.31
N LEU A 26 14.61 9.76 2.67
CA LEU A 26 13.40 10.16 3.39
C LEU A 26 12.54 11.20 2.65
N GLN A 27 12.65 11.25 1.32
CA GLN A 27 11.82 12.11 0.49
C GLN A 27 10.49 11.41 0.19
N SER A 28 9.39 12.14 0.34
CA SER A 28 8.05 11.61 0.05
C SER A 28 7.94 11.08 -1.37
N ASN A 29 7.28 9.93 -1.52
CA ASN A 29 6.96 9.33 -2.80
C ASN A 29 6.02 10.17 -3.68
N VAL A 30 5.24 11.09 -3.08
CA VAL A 30 4.27 11.94 -3.81
C VAL A 30 4.95 12.79 -4.88
N PRO A 31 5.90 13.71 -4.56
CA PRO A 31 6.59 14.48 -5.58
C PRO A 31 7.47 13.62 -6.49
N LEU A 32 8.02 12.51 -5.98
CA LEU A 32 8.85 11.60 -6.77
C LEU A 32 8.06 10.92 -7.87
N LEU A 33 6.83 10.46 -7.58
CA LEU A 33 5.96 9.83 -8.58
C LEU A 33 5.38 10.83 -9.58
N ALA A 34 5.06 12.04 -9.13
CA ALA A 34 4.51 13.09 -9.98
C ALA A 34 5.43 13.48 -11.18
N VAL A 35 6.72 13.17 -11.10
CA VAL A 35 7.67 13.35 -12.22
C VAL A 35 7.45 12.33 -13.34
N TYR A 36 6.92 11.14 -13.03
CA TYR A 36 6.83 10.00 -13.95
C TYR A 36 5.43 9.74 -14.49
N CYS A 37 4.39 10.26 -13.83
CA CYS A 37 3.00 10.01 -14.19
C CYS A 37 2.12 11.24 -13.96
N GLN A 38 0.87 11.17 -14.40
CA GLN A 38 -0.14 12.16 -14.04
C GLN A 38 -0.76 11.75 -12.69
N LEU A 39 -0.16 12.18 -11.58
CA LEU A 39 -0.73 11.93 -10.27
C LEU A 39 -2.03 12.73 -10.12
N LYS A 40 -3.16 12.05 -9.93
CA LYS A 40 -4.51 12.63 -9.93
C LYS A 40 -5.17 12.65 -8.56
N ALA A 41 -4.84 11.67 -7.70
CA ALA A 41 -5.45 11.54 -6.39
C ALA A 41 -4.50 10.88 -5.40
N LEU A 42 -4.68 11.19 -4.11
CA LEU A 42 -4.02 10.55 -2.99
C LEU A 42 -5.06 9.86 -2.12
N PHE A 43 -4.72 8.67 -1.62
CA PHE A 43 -5.56 7.87 -0.75
C PHE A 43 -4.81 7.57 0.53
N GLY A 44 -5.33 8.07 1.66
CA GLY A 44 -4.75 7.83 2.98
C GLY A 44 -5.43 6.64 3.67
N PRO A 45 -4.65 5.69 4.22
CA PRO A 45 -5.18 4.62 5.06
C PRO A 45 -5.60 5.14 6.43
N GLU A 46 -5.83 4.25 7.39
CA GLU A 46 -5.95 4.61 8.80
C GLU A 46 -4.79 5.53 9.24
N HIS A 47 -5.08 6.56 10.03
CA HIS A 47 -4.17 7.66 10.42
C HIS A 47 -3.83 8.66 9.32
N GLY A 48 -4.36 8.51 8.09
CA GLY A 48 -4.19 9.47 6.99
C GLY A 48 -2.79 9.47 6.36
N LEU A 49 -2.55 10.46 5.49
CA LEU A 49 -1.28 10.57 4.74
C LEU A 49 -0.07 10.92 5.62
N SER A 50 -0.27 11.71 6.67
CA SER A 50 0.81 12.19 7.56
C SER A 50 0.89 11.43 8.89
N GLY A 51 0.08 10.40 9.07
CA GLY A 51 -0.04 9.72 10.36
C GLY A 51 -0.84 10.52 11.42
N THR A 52 -1.24 11.76 11.12
CA THR A 52 -1.92 12.67 12.04
C THR A 52 -3.06 13.46 11.39
N ALA A 53 -3.22 13.39 10.05
CA ALA A 53 -4.13 14.23 9.31
C ALA A 53 -5.56 13.70 9.33
N GLN A 54 -6.51 14.64 9.43
CA GLN A 54 -7.93 14.38 9.23
C GLN A 54 -8.26 14.19 7.74
N ALA A 55 -9.25 13.35 7.45
CA ALA A 55 -9.80 13.19 6.12
C ALA A 55 -10.26 14.52 5.51
N GLY A 56 -9.97 14.74 4.23
CA GLY A 56 -10.38 15.96 3.50
C GLY A 56 -9.39 17.12 3.52
N ALA A 57 -8.20 16.96 4.12
CA ALA A 57 -7.15 17.95 4.02
C ALA A 57 -6.55 17.98 2.61
N LYS A 58 -6.48 19.17 1.98
CA LYS A 58 -5.74 19.34 0.72
C LYS A 58 -4.26 19.37 1.02
N VAL A 59 -3.52 18.40 0.48
CA VAL A 59 -2.06 18.36 0.62
C VAL A 59 -1.44 19.11 -0.56
N GLY A 60 -0.56 20.07 -0.24
CA GLY A 60 0.29 20.71 -1.24
C GLY A 60 1.31 19.67 -1.73
N SER A 61 1.15 19.21 -2.96
CA SER A 61 1.90 18.07 -3.52
C SER A 61 3.18 18.47 -4.25
N GLY A 62 3.57 19.73 -4.25
CA GLY A 62 4.64 20.22 -5.15
C GLY A 62 4.26 20.18 -6.63
N VAL A 63 3.01 19.87 -6.94
CA VAL A 63 2.38 19.96 -8.25
C VAL A 63 1.62 21.28 -8.30
N ASP A 64 1.48 21.89 -9.45
CA ASP A 64 0.86 23.21 -9.65
C ASP A 64 -0.60 23.34 -9.17
N GLN A 65 -1.25 22.23 -8.79
CA GLN A 65 -2.59 22.24 -8.22
C GLN A 65 -2.69 21.23 -7.05
N PRO A 66 -3.49 21.55 -6.01
CA PRO A 66 -3.71 20.64 -4.90
C PRO A 66 -4.46 19.39 -5.37
N LEU A 67 -3.88 18.21 -5.12
CA LEU A 67 -4.51 16.92 -5.41
C LEU A 67 -5.66 16.65 -4.42
N PRO A 68 -6.76 16.01 -4.86
CA PRO A 68 -7.76 15.48 -3.95
C PRO A 68 -7.12 14.40 -3.06
N VAL A 69 -7.47 14.44 -1.78
CA VAL A 69 -7.05 13.46 -0.78
C VAL A 69 -8.28 12.78 -0.24
N TYR A 70 -8.34 11.47 -0.41
CA TYR A 70 -9.40 10.62 0.07
C TYR A 70 -8.96 9.80 1.26
N SER A 71 -9.84 9.64 2.26
CA SER A 71 -9.61 8.71 3.36
C SER A 71 -10.21 7.35 3.04
N LEU A 72 -9.42 6.30 3.21
CA LEU A 72 -9.85 4.90 3.14
C LEU A 72 -10.11 4.34 4.55
N TYR A 73 -10.46 5.22 5.51
CA TYR A 73 -10.81 4.84 6.87
C TYR A 73 -11.93 5.72 7.42
N GLY A 74 -12.93 5.12 8.00
CA GLY A 74 -14.08 5.80 8.58
C GLY A 74 -15.35 5.63 7.74
N GLN A 75 -15.67 6.57 6.85
CA GLN A 75 -16.88 6.48 6.03
C GLN A 75 -16.81 5.38 4.96
N THR A 76 -15.64 5.16 4.41
CA THR A 76 -15.36 4.04 3.48
C THR A 76 -14.05 3.38 3.84
N HIS A 77 -13.94 2.09 3.53
CA HIS A 77 -12.72 1.30 3.71
C HIS A 77 -12.11 0.85 2.38
N GLN A 78 -12.63 1.37 1.28
CA GLN A 78 -12.13 1.16 -0.08
C GLN A 78 -12.39 2.39 -0.94
N PRO A 79 -11.66 2.60 -2.02
CA PRO A 79 -11.98 3.63 -3.00
C PRO A 79 -13.39 3.41 -3.58
N THR A 80 -14.17 4.49 -3.71
CA THR A 80 -15.46 4.43 -4.42
C THR A 80 -15.25 4.62 -5.92
N THR A 81 -16.27 4.29 -6.72
CA THR A 81 -16.23 4.49 -8.19
C THR A 81 -15.90 5.94 -8.55
N GLU A 82 -16.50 6.90 -7.83
CA GLU A 82 -16.28 8.33 -8.06
C GLU A 82 -14.84 8.76 -7.73
N MET A 83 -14.22 8.16 -6.72
CA MET A 83 -12.82 8.44 -6.37
C MET A 83 -11.84 7.88 -7.40
N LEU A 84 -12.26 6.87 -8.17
CA LEU A 84 -11.45 6.19 -9.18
C LEU A 84 -11.68 6.75 -10.60
N GLU A 85 -12.64 7.65 -10.78
CA GLU A 85 -12.96 8.19 -12.08
C GLU A 85 -11.76 8.87 -12.75
N GLY A 86 -11.48 8.46 -14.00
CA GLY A 86 -10.38 9.00 -14.80
C GLY A 86 -8.98 8.53 -14.38
N LEU A 87 -8.88 7.50 -13.52
CA LEU A 87 -7.63 6.82 -13.22
C LEU A 87 -7.41 5.61 -14.16
N ASP A 88 -6.15 5.33 -14.45
CA ASP A 88 -5.70 4.13 -15.19
C ASP A 88 -5.05 3.12 -14.25
N LEU A 89 -4.52 3.59 -13.13
CA LEU A 89 -3.67 2.81 -12.24
C LEU A 89 -3.82 3.27 -10.80
N LEU A 90 -3.96 2.33 -9.87
CA LEU A 90 -3.72 2.55 -8.44
C LEU A 90 -2.34 2.03 -8.05
N ILE A 91 -1.58 2.84 -7.31
CA ILE A 91 -0.30 2.43 -6.73
C ILE A 91 -0.46 2.33 -5.22
N PHE A 92 0.02 1.25 -4.62
CA PHE A 92 0.12 1.06 -3.18
C PHE A 92 1.58 1.14 -2.74
N ASP A 93 1.89 2.07 -1.84
CA ASP A 93 3.22 2.27 -1.27
C ASP A 93 3.13 2.63 0.22
N ILE A 94 3.02 1.61 1.06
CA ILE A 94 2.94 1.73 2.53
C ILE A 94 3.77 0.62 3.16
N GLN A 95 4.54 0.94 4.22
CA GLN A 95 5.23 -0.05 5.04
C GLN A 95 4.23 -0.77 5.95
N ASP A 96 4.08 -2.09 5.77
CA ASP A 96 3.34 -2.95 6.69
C ASP A 96 4.19 -3.37 7.89
N VAL A 97 3.57 -3.94 8.91
CA VAL A 97 4.23 -4.40 10.15
C VAL A 97 4.41 -5.93 10.22
N GLY A 98 3.91 -6.68 9.24
CA GLY A 98 4.02 -8.15 9.19
C GLY A 98 2.99 -8.89 10.03
N ALA A 99 1.98 -8.21 10.57
CA ALA A 99 0.95 -8.80 11.42
C ALA A 99 -0.45 -8.65 10.81
N ARG A 100 -1.19 -9.78 10.72
CA ARG A 100 -2.53 -9.85 10.11
C ARG A 100 -3.51 -8.80 10.60
N PHE A 101 -3.51 -8.50 11.89
CA PHE A 101 -4.47 -7.57 12.50
C PHE A 101 -4.16 -6.10 12.20
N TYR A 102 -3.11 -5.79 11.42
CA TYR A 102 -2.78 -4.43 11.04
C TYR A 102 -3.54 -4.04 9.77
N THR A 103 -4.12 -2.83 9.76
CA THR A 103 -5.15 -2.45 8.78
C THR A 103 -4.65 -2.17 7.37
N TYR A 104 -3.35 -1.89 7.19
CA TYR A 104 -2.83 -1.46 5.87
C TYR A 104 -2.89 -2.55 4.81
N THR A 105 -2.63 -3.79 5.19
CA THR A 105 -2.82 -4.96 4.32
C THR A 105 -4.26 -5.06 3.82
N TRP A 106 -5.22 -4.76 4.67
CA TRP A 106 -6.65 -4.82 4.32
C TRP A 106 -7.10 -3.62 3.52
N THR A 107 -6.50 -2.44 3.74
CA THR A 107 -6.66 -1.29 2.85
C THR A 107 -6.17 -1.62 1.44
N MET A 108 -5.02 -2.29 1.31
CA MET A 108 -4.53 -2.79 0.01
C MET A 108 -5.53 -3.75 -0.62
N TYR A 109 -5.94 -4.79 0.10
CA TYR A 109 -6.88 -5.79 -0.39
C TYR A 109 -8.19 -5.18 -0.89
N ARG A 110 -8.81 -4.29 -0.12
CA ARG A 110 -10.03 -3.59 -0.52
C ARG A 110 -9.82 -2.69 -1.73
N SER A 111 -8.69 -2.05 -1.82
CA SER A 111 -8.35 -1.22 -2.99
C SER A 111 -8.11 -2.07 -4.25
N MET A 112 -7.55 -3.27 -4.10
CA MET A 112 -7.42 -4.24 -5.19
C MET A 112 -8.80 -4.71 -5.69
N GLN A 113 -9.75 -4.97 -4.78
CA GLN A 113 -11.13 -5.30 -5.15
C GLN A 113 -11.77 -4.15 -5.94
N ALA A 114 -11.69 -2.92 -5.42
CA ALA A 114 -12.23 -1.75 -6.11
C ALA A 114 -11.60 -1.51 -7.49
N ALA A 115 -10.28 -1.73 -7.63
CA ALA A 115 -9.58 -1.65 -8.91
C ALA A 115 -10.06 -2.75 -9.89
N SER A 116 -10.20 -3.99 -9.41
CA SER A 116 -10.74 -5.11 -10.21
C SER A 116 -12.14 -4.80 -10.72
N ASP A 117 -13.04 -4.30 -9.85
CA ASP A 117 -14.42 -3.97 -10.19
C ASP A 117 -14.53 -2.84 -11.25
N GLN A 118 -13.53 -1.95 -11.31
CA GLN A 118 -13.48 -0.83 -12.23
C GLN A 118 -12.55 -1.06 -13.44
N GLY A 119 -11.91 -2.22 -13.54
CA GLY A 119 -10.99 -2.55 -14.64
C GLY A 119 -9.70 -1.73 -14.62
N LEU A 120 -9.28 -1.20 -13.46
CA LEU A 120 -8.02 -0.49 -13.31
C LEU A 120 -6.86 -1.47 -13.09
N SER A 121 -5.66 -1.09 -13.54
CA SER A 121 -4.43 -1.77 -13.11
C SER A 121 -4.11 -1.44 -11.66
N PHE A 122 -3.41 -2.35 -10.97
CA PHE A 122 -2.93 -2.14 -9.60
C PHE A 122 -1.43 -2.42 -9.50
N MET A 123 -0.69 -1.54 -8.87
CA MET A 123 0.75 -1.69 -8.68
C MET A 123 1.09 -1.64 -7.20
N VAL A 124 1.91 -2.57 -6.74
CA VAL A 124 2.45 -2.58 -5.38
C VAL A 124 3.95 -2.28 -5.45
N LEU A 125 4.39 -1.24 -4.77
CA LEU A 125 5.81 -1.02 -4.49
C LEU A 125 6.16 -1.84 -3.26
N ASP A 126 6.79 -3.00 -3.49
CA ASP A 126 6.99 -3.98 -2.43
C ASP A 126 7.99 -3.49 -1.37
N ARG A 127 7.71 -3.85 -0.11
CA ARG A 127 8.50 -3.46 1.06
C ARG A 127 8.81 -4.66 1.94
N PRO A 128 9.99 -4.65 2.63
CA PRO A 128 10.36 -5.74 3.53
C PRO A 128 9.32 -5.96 4.63
N ASN A 129 9.07 -7.22 4.97
CA ASN A 129 8.35 -7.55 6.18
C ASN A 129 9.28 -7.27 7.38
N PRO A 130 8.94 -6.32 8.29
CA PRO A 130 9.86 -5.85 9.33
C PRO A 130 10.14 -6.90 10.41
N ILE A 131 9.28 -7.88 10.58
CA ILE A 131 9.49 -8.99 11.52
C ILE A 131 10.10 -10.23 10.85
N GLY A 132 10.57 -10.07 9.60
CA GLY A 132 11.18 -11.13 8.79
C GLY A 132 10.17 -11.97 8.02
N GLY A 133 10.65 -12.64 6.98
CA GLY A 133 9.83 -13.46 6.09
C GLY A 133 9.93 -14.97 6.34
N GLU A 134 10.82 -15.43 7.24
CA GLU A 134 10.97 -16.87 7.53
C GLU A 134 10.01 -17.36 8.61
N ARG A 135 9.58 -16.47 9.49
CA ARG A 135 8.71 -16.83 10.62
C ARG A 135 7.24 -16.72 10.22
N VAL A 136 6.56 -17.86 10.25
CA VAL A 136 5.10 -17.94 10.21
C VAL A 136 4.62 -18.41 11.58
N ALA A 137 3.73 -17.66 12.24
CA ALA A 137 3.31 -17.96 13.60
C ALA A 137 1.91 -17.42 13.91
N GLY A 138 1.29 -18.01 14.93
CA GLY A 138 -0.08 -17.73 15.34
C GLY A 138 -1.12 -18.50 14.49
N ASN A 139 -2.35 -18.48 14.97
CA ASN A 139 -3.44 -19.17 14.29
C ASN A 139 -3.86 -18.47 12.99
N VAL A 140 -4.31 -19.24 12.04
CA VAL A 140 -5.05 -18.77 10.86
C VAL A 140 -6.45 -18.36 11.30
N SER A 141 -7.00 -17.28 10.73
CA SER A 141 -8.41 -16.92 11.00
C SER A 141 -9.36 -17.96 10.42
N GLU A 142 -10.35 -18.32 11.19
CA GLU A 142 -11.47 -19.10 10.69
C GLU A 142 -12.42 -18.17 9.92
N LEU A 143 -13.11 -18.71 8.91
CA LEU A 143 -13.97 -17.92 8.02
C LEU A 143 -15.09 -17.17 8.77
N ASP A 144 -15.65 -17.78 9.82
CA ASP A 144 -16.72 -17.21 10.62
C ASP A 144 -16.25 -16.02 11.51
N PHE A 145 -14.94 -15.84 11.66
CA PHE A 145 -14.34 -14.78 12.47
C PHE A 145 -13.61 -13.72 11.63
N LEU A 146 -13.82 -13.73 10.31
CA LEU A 146 -13.28 -12.65 9.47
C LEU A 146 -13.91 -11.32 9.84
N SER A 147 -13.08 -10.28 9.87
CA SER A 147 -13.46 -8.93 10.27
C SER A 147 -12.64 -7.90 9.53
N PHE A 148 -12.89 -6.61 9.79
CA PHE A 148 -12.10 -5.52 9.20
C PHE A 148 -10.59 -5.68 9.42
N VAL A 149 -10.14 -6.25 10.53
CA VAL A 149 -8.73 -6.50 10.86
C VAL A 149 -8.26 -7.93 10.55
N GLY A 150 -8.92 -8.60 9.64
CA GLY A 150 -8.60 -9.99 9.24
C GLY A 150 -9.60 -10.48 8.21
N GLN A 151 -9.46 -10.03 6.95
CA GLN A 151 -10.46 -10.27 5.89
C GLN A 151 -10.18 -11.52 5.07
N HIS A 152 -9.07 -12.20 5.34
CA HIS A 152 -8.68 -13.44 4.65
C HIS A 152 -7.98 -14.39 5.63
N PRO A 153 -8.12 -15.72 5.48
CA PRO A 153 -7.51 -16.72 6.37
C PRO A 153 -6.00 -16.80 6.21
N ILE A 154 -5.27 -15.91 6.89
CA ILE A 154 -3.81 -15.95 7.00
C ILE A 154 -3.37 -16.02 8.46
N PRO A 155 -2.16 -16.51 8.77
CA PRO A 155 -1.61 -16.53 10.13
C PRO A 155 -1.43 -15.13 10.70
N ILE A 156 -1.34 -15.00 12.03
CA ILE A 156 -1.07 -13.72 12.70
C ILE A 156 0.25 -13.12 12.17
N CYS A 157 1.35 -13.85 12.25
CA CYS A 157 2.61 -13.50 11.59
C CYS A 157 2.65 -14.28 10.26
N HIS A 158 2.37 -13.62 9.16
CA HIS A 158 2.20 -14.28 7.86
C HIS A 158 3.51 -14.53 7.11
N GLY A 159 4.62 -13.88 7.49
CA GLY A 159 5.93 -14.05 6.87
C GLY A 159 6.01 -13.57 5.41
N MET A 160 5.03 -12.84 4.92
CA MET A 160 4.97 -12.34 3.54
C MET A 160 5.26 -10.84 3.47
N THR A 161 5.79 -10.38 2.34
CA THR A 161 5.82 -8.95 1.99
C THR A 161 4.45 -8.48 1.52
N VAL A 162 4.25 -7.17 1.39
CA VAL A 162 2.97 -6.65 0.86
C VAL A 162 2.74 -7.05 -0.58
N GLY A 163 3.81 -7.17 -1.39
CA GLY A 163 3.73 -7.66 -2.76
C GLY A 163 3.33 -9.14 -2.83
N GLU A 164 3.86 -9.98 -1.94
CA GLU A 164 3.48 -11.38 -1.83
C GLU A 164 2.02 -11.53 -1.36
N LEU A 165 1.58 -10.71 -0.40
CA LEU A 165 0.18 -10.66 0.02
C LEU A 165 -0.76 -10.24 -1.12
N ALA A 166 -0.37 -9.25 -1.92
CA ALA A 166 -1.16 -8.84 -3.08
C ALA A 166 -1.33 -9.98 -4.09
N GLN A 167 -0.27 -10.74 -4.37
CA GLN A 167 -0.33 -11.93 -5.24
C GLN A 167 -1.23 -13.02 -4.67
N LEU A 168 -1.13 -13.27 -3.35
CA LEU A 168 -1.99 -14.20 -2.64
C LEU A 168 -3.47 -13.79 -2.81
N PHE A 169 -3.81 -12.56 -2.47
CA PHE A 169 -5.18 -12.07 -2.55
C PHE A 169 -5.73 -12.09 -3.97
N LYS A 170 -4.92 -11.71 -4.97
CA LYS A 170 -5.34 -11.83 -6.37
C LYS A 170 -5.73 -13.26 -6.72
N THR A 171 -4.92 -14.22 -6.31
CA THR A 171 -5.10 -15.65 -6.66
C THR A 171 -6.25 -16.27 -5.87
N GLU A 172 -6.22 -16.17 -4.55
CA GLU A 172 -7.17 -16.83 -3.65
C GLU A 172 -8.59 -16.21 -3.76
N CYS A 173 -8.68 -14.91 -3.99
CA CYS A 173 -9.95 -14.21 -4.15
C CYS A 173 -10.38 -14.06 -5.61
N GLN A 174 -9.62 -14.64 -6.55
CA GLN A 174 -9.93 -14.68 -8.00
C GLN A 174 -10.21 -13.28 -8.59
N LEU A 175 -9.40 -12.27 -8.20
CA LEU A 175 -9.56 -10.91 -8.69
C LEU A 175 -9.12 -10.83 -10.17
N ASP A 176 -10.01 -10.35 -11.04
CA ASP A 176 -9.68 -10.02 -12.42
C ASP A 176 -8.94 -8.66 -12.44
N LEU A 177 -7.66 -8.70 -12.17
CA LEU A 177 -6.84 -7.52 -11.90
C LEU A 177 -5.50 -7.61 -12.63
N ASP A 178 -5.15 -6.58 -13.41
CA ASP A 178 -3.77 -6.39 -13.88
C ASP A 178 -2.91 -5.92 -12.70
N LEU A 179 -2.33 -6.90 -11.99
CA LEU A 179 -1.48 -6.66 -10.82
C LEU A 179 -0.01 -6.67 -11.21
N GLN A 180 0.69 -5.60 -10.86
CA GLN A 180 2.14 -5.46 -11.01
C GLN A 180 2.77 -5.29 -9.63
N VAL A 181 3.75 -6.12 -9.29
CA VAL A 181 4.55 -5.99 -8.07
C VAL A 181 5.95 -5.54 -8.45
N ILE A 182 6.33 -4.34 -8.00
CA ILE A 182 7.71 -3.84 -8.14
C ILE A 182 8.50 -4.42 -6.97
N PRO A 183 9.45 -5.32 -7.24
CA PRO A 183 10.11 -6.07 -6.19
C PRO A 183 11.02 -5.17 -5.34
N ILE A 184 11.23 -5.58 -4.11
CA ILE A 184 12.30 -5.06 -3.26
C ILE A 184 13.63 -5.29 -3.98
N SER A 185 14.62 -4.43 -3.75
CA SER A 185 15.92 -4.54 -4.40
C SER A 185 16.51 -5.96 -4.28
N THR A 186 17.33 -6.35 -5.26
CA THR A 186 17.94 -7.69 -5.36
C THR A 186 18.80 -8.09 -4.15
N HIS A 187 19.16 -7.14 -3.30
CA HIS A 187 19.93 -7.39 -2.07
C HIS A 187 19.06 -7.88 -0.91
N TRP A 188 17.75 -7.65 -0.95
CA TRP A 188 16.85 -8.16 0.10
C TRP A 188 16.71 -9.68 -0.01
N LYS A 189 16.66 -10.32 1.16
CA LYS A 189 16.37 -11.76 1.30
C LYS A 189 15.35 -11.95 2.42
N ARG A 190 14.52 -12.96 2.28
CA ARG A 190 13.44 -13.30 3.24
C ARG A 190 13.93 -13.41 4.69
N LYS A 191 15.15 -13.88 4.90
CA LYS A 191 15.78 -14.02 6.23
C LYS A 191 16.26 -12.71 6.86
N HIS A 192 16.32 -11.61 6.09
CA HIS A 192 16.78 -10.34 6.62
C HIS A 192 15.76 -9.76 7.58
N LEU A 193 16.23 -9.35 8.76
CA LEU A 193 15.50 -8.46 9.63
C LEU A 193 15.53 -7.04 9.07
N PHE A 194 14.63 -6.19 9.53
CA PHE A 194 14.49 -4.83 8.97
C PHE A 194 15.78 -4.02 9.03
N GLU A 195 16.54 -4.11 10.11
CA GLU A 195 17.82 -3.41 10.30
C GLU A 195 18.88 -3.82 9.26
N GLN A 196 18.74 -5.01 8.67
CA GLN A 196 19.66 -5.54 7.66
C GLN A 196 19.29 -5.06 6.24
N THR A 197 18.16 -4.39 6.08
CA THR A 197 17.73 -3.86 4.78
C THR A 197 18.43 -2.56 4.41
N GLY A 198 18.97 -1.84 5.38
CA GLY A 198 19.51 -0.50 5.22
C GLY A 198 18.44 0.60 5.11
N TRP A 199 17.15 0.24 5.21
CA TRP A 199 16.07 1.22 5.17
C TRP A 199 15.85 1.86 6.54
N SER A 200 15.47 3.14 6.55
CA SER A 200 15.09 3.83 7.76
C SER A 200 13.72 3.38 8.23
N TRP A 201 13.61 3.01 9.51
CA TRP A 201 12.31 2.69 10.11
C TRP A 201 11.51 3.96 10.35
N ILE A 202 10.37 4.04 9.71
CA ILE A 202 9.36 5.08 9.95
C ILE A 202 8.16 4.39 10.57
N PRO A 203 7.79 4.73 11.83
CA PRO A 203 6.63 4.12 12.47
C PRO A 203 5.38 4.29 11.59
N PRO A 204 4.74 3.19 11.17
CA PRO A 204 3.58 3.27 10.27
C PRO A 204 2.33 3.81 10.99
N SER A 205 2.32 3.79 12.32
CA SER A 205 1.23 4.30 13.16
C SER A 205 1.79 4.97 14.40
N PRO A 206 1.06 5.95 14.99
CA PRO A 206 1.46 6.60 16.24
C PRO A 206 1.64 5.65 17.43
N ASN A 207 0.99 4.48 17.36
CA ASN A 207 1.01 3.48 18.43
C ASN A 207 2.16 2.46 18.30
N ILE A 208 2.92 2.50 17.21
CA ILE A 208 4.10 1.66 17.03
C ILE A 208 5.31 2.41 17.60
N PRO A 209 6.04 1.85 18.59
CA PRO A 209 7.22 2.49 19.15
C PRO A 209 8.33 2.65 18.10
N ARG A 210 9.17 3.66 18.35
CA ARG A 210 10.36 3.96 17.54
C ARG A 210 11.48 2.98 17.83
#